data_cf2a26f5eddf9915d9a0f3ae6fe40f95
#
_entry.id   cf2a26f5eddf9915d9a0f3ae6fe40f95
#
_cell.length_a   1.000
_cell.length_b   1.000
_cell.length_c   1.000
_cell.angle_alpha   90.00
_cell.angle_beta   90.00
_cell.angle_gamma   90.00
#
_symmetry.space_group_name_H-M   'P 1'
#
loop_
_entity.id
_entity.type
_entity.pdbx_description
1 polymer ?
#
loop_
_entity_poly.entity_id
_entity_poly.type
_entity_poly.pdbx_seq_one_letter_code
_entity_poly.pdbx_strand_id
1 'polypeptide(L)'
;MYYQFILLAIALATSTTAAETILGAYVFSRHGDRTSKSTPPTILTPLGYREVFTQGAYYHDRYIAANSSTRIRGIEPEIVSLSQIRVSAPEDSVLQNSAQAWLQGLYPPVGNAAGSETLRNGSTISSPLDGYQLIPLSPVTA
;
A
#
# COMPACT_ATOMS: atom_id res chain seq x y z
N MET A 1 71.67 -8.08 -20.53
CA MET A 1 70.89 -7.36 -19.50
C MET A 1 69.46 -7.29 -20.01
N TYR A 2 68.59 -8.32 -19.67
CA TYR A 2 67.25 -8.46 -20.19
C TYR A 2 66.27 -8.03 -19.10
N TYR A 3 65.51 -6.93 -19.34
CA TYR A 3 64.43 -6.49 -18.46
C TYR A 3 63.17 -7.26 -18.82
N GLN A 4 62.72 -8.15 -17.92
CA GLN A 4 61.41 -8.77 -18.01
C GLN A 4 60.37 -7.77 -17.47
N PHE A 5 59.46 -7.34 -18.33
CA PHE A 5 58.27 -6.61 -17.96
C PHE A 5 57.20 -7.61 -17.50
N ILE A 6 56.92 -7.62 -16.21
CA ILE A 6 55.76 -8.38 -15.65
C ILE A 6 54.54 -7.51 -15.85
N LEU A 7 53.68 -7.86 -16.77
CA LEU A 7 52.32 -7.29 -16.93
C LEU A 7 51.41 -7.89 -15.86
N LEU A 8 51.08 -7.11 -14.82
CA LEU A 8 50.11 -7.47 -13.81
C LEU A 8 48.71 -7.16 -14.37
N ALA A 9 47.99 -8.17 -14.87
CA ALA A 9 46.60 -8.05 -15.27
C ALA A 9 45.70 -8.05 -14.03
N ILE A 10 45.21 -6.87 -13.64
CA ILE A 10 44.18 -6.74 -12.61
C ILE A 10 42.84 -7.08 -13.25
N ALA A 11 42.36 -8.27 -12.98
CA ALA A 11 40.96 -8.66 -13.32
C ALA A 11 40.02 -7.92 -12.40
N LEU A 12 39.34 -6.87 -12.89
CA LEU A 12 38.17 -6.28 -12.21
C LEU A 12 37.02 -7.29 -12.28
N ALA A 13 36.80 -8.01 -11.21
CA ALA A 13 35.58 -8.80 -11.02
C ALA A 13 34.41 -7.82 -10.81
N THR A 14 33.68 -7.51 -11.88
CA THR A 14 32.40 -6.82 -11.77
C THR A 14 31.40 -7.80 -11.18
N SER A 15 31.12 -7.71 -9.88
CA SER A 15 30.01 -8.41 -9.25
C SER A 15 28.70 -7.82 -9.82
N THR A 16 28.09 -8.53 -10.74
CA THR A 16 26.72 -8.25 -11.17
C THR A 16 25.79 -8.65 -10.02
N THR A 17 25.42 -7.68 -9.18
CA THR A 17 24.30 -7.87 -8.27
C THR A 17 23.04 -7.95 -9.11
N ALA A 18 22.43 -9.14 -9.18
CA ALA A 18 21.11 -9.27 -9.77
C ALA A 18 20.15 -8.37 -9.00
N ALA A 19 19.50 -7.42 -9.69
CA ALA A 19 18.52 -6.55 -9.08
C ALA A 19 17.31 -7.39 -8.67
N GLU A 20 17.00 -7.42 -7.38
CA GLU A 20 15.81 -8.09 -6.87
C GLU A 20 14.55 -7.41 -7.43
N THR A 21 13.60 -8.22 -7.92
CA THR A 21 12.31 -7.73 -8.42
C THR A 21 11.20 -8.25 -7.54
N ILE A 22 10.48 -7.35 -6.89
CA ILE A 22 9.33 -7.69 -6.06
C ILE A 22 8.10 -7.88 -6.96
N LEU A 23 7.52 -9.07 -6.93
CA LEU A 23 6.36 -9.44 -7.75
C LEU A 23 5.03 -9.30 -7.01
N GLY A 24 5.06 -9.26 -5.68
CA GLY A 24 3.89 -9.13 -4.84
C GLY A 24 4.25 -9.11 -3.37
N ALA A 25 3.30 -8.72 -2.54
CA ALA A 25 3.43 -8.72 -1.10
C ALA A 25 2.18 -9.34 -0.47
N TYR A 26 2.36 -10.13 0.57
CA TYR A 26 1.30 -10.61 1.44
C TYR A 26 1.49 -9.97 2.81
N VAL A 27 0.47 -9.24 3.27
CA VAL A 27 0.52 -8.52 4.54
C VAL A 27 -0.52 -9.09 5.48
N PHE A 28 -0.08 -9.52 6.65
CA PHE A 28 -0.94 -9.88 7.76
C PHE A 28 -0.83 -8.81 8.84
N SER A 29 -1.94 -8.15 9.15
CA SER A 29 -1.99 -7.05 10.11
C SER A 29 -2.96 -7.35 11.25
N ARG A 30 -2.63 -6.85 12.44
CA ARG A 30 -3.54 -6.86 13.59
C ARG A 30 -4.46 -5.62 13.53
N HIS A 31 -5.62 -5.68 14.20
CA HIS A 31 -6.46 -4.51 14.43
C HIS A 31 -5.71 -3.43 15.24
N GLY A 32 -6.09 -2.16 15.06
CA GLY A 32 -5.64 -1.03 15.87
C GLY A 32 -6.16 -1.06 17.31
N ASP A 33 -5.79 -0.07 18.10
CA ASP A 33 -6.30 0.07 19.46
C ASP A 33 -7.84 0.15 19.48
N ARG A 34 -8.44 -0.43 20.49
CA ARG A 34 -9.89 -0.56 20.65
C ARG A 34 -10.31 -0.42 22.09
N THR A 35 -11.59 -0.12 22.31
CA THR A 35 -12.19 -0.16 23.66
C THR A 35 -12.12 -1.56 24.25
N SER A 36 -12.20 -1.63 25.59
CA SER A 36 -12.13 -2.91 26.32
C SER A 36 -13.30 -3.83 25.96
N LYS A 37 -13.01 -5.13 25.83
CA LYS A 37 -14.06 -6.15 25.68
C LYS A 37 -14.94 -6.30 26.93
N SER A 38 -14.45 -5.88 28.10
CA SER A 38 -15.22 -5.91 29.33
C SER A 38 -16.32 -4.84 29.40
N THR A 39 -16.28 -3.86 28.50
CA THR A 39 -17.24 -2.74 28.44
C THR A 39 -17.75 -2.58 27.00
N PRO A 40 -18.65 -3.45 26.55
CA PRO A 40 -19.19 -3.40 25.18
C PRO A 40 -20.04 -2.13 24.96
N PRO A 41 -20.17 -1.66 23.69
CA PRO A 41 -19.64 -2.27 22.47
C PRO A 41 -18.12 -2.07 22.32
N THR A 42 -17.45 -3.08 21.74
CA THR A 42 -16.05 -2.95 21.37
C THR A 42 -15.94 -2.19 20.05
N ILE A 43 -15.24 -1.05 20.06
CA ILE A 43 -15.08 -0.20 18.90
C ILE A 43 -13.59 0.16 18.70
N LEU A 44 -13.20 0.36 17.45
CA LEU A 44 -11.89 0.91 17.11
C LEU A 44 -11.80 2.36 17.63
N THR A 45 -10.75 2.67 18.38
CA THR A 45 -10.54 4.03 18.90
C THR A 45 -9.94 4.94 17.80
N PRO A 46 -10.01 6.27 17.97
CA PRO A 46 -9.29 7.20 17.11
C PRO A 46 -7.77 6.94 17.06
N LEU A 47 -7.20 6.50 18.19
CA LEU A 47 -5.80 6.06 18.24
C LEU A 47 -5.57 4.85 17.35
N GLY A 48 -6.38 3.80 17.50
CA GLY A 48 -6.29 2.60 16.68
C GLY A 48 -6.50 2.86 15.19
N TYR A 49 -7.43 3.75 14.84
CA TYR A 49 -7.59 4.21 13.46
C TYR A 49 -6.29 4.81 12.91
N ARG A 50 -5.70 5.74 13.66
CA ARG A 50 -4.44 6.39 13.29
C ARG A 50 -3.27 5.41 13.16
N GLU A 51 -3.17 4.44 14.05
CA GLU A 51 -2.13 3.39 14.03
C GLU A 51 -2.17 2.59 12.72
N VAL A 52 -3.33 2.04 12.39
CA VAL A 52 -3.47 1.20 11.21
C VAL A 52 -3.40 2.00 9.91
N PHE A 53 -3.89 3.24 9.89
CA PHE A 53 -3.71 4.16 8.78
C PHE A 53 -2.22 4.42 8.51
N THR A 54 -1.45 4.76 9.55
CA THR A 54 0.00 5.01 9.44
C THR A 54 0.73 3.76 8.94
N GLN A 55 0.31 2.58 9.38
CA GLN A 55 0.85 1.33 8.88
C GLN A 55 0.55 1.14 7.39
N GLY A 56 -0.68 1.42 6.95
CA GLY A 56 -1.05 1.39 5.53
C GLY A 56 -0.19 2.33 4.69
N ALA A 57 0.02 3.57 5.15
CA ALA A 57 0.88 4.56 4.50
C ALA A 57 2.35 4.08 4.40
N TYR A 58 2.87 3.44 5.44
CA TYR A 58 4.20 2.82 5.38
C TYR A 58 4.32 1.78 4.26
N TYR A 59 3.28 0.93 4.08
CA TYR A 59 3.27 -0.06 3.00
C TYR A 59 3.07 0.57 1.62
N HIS A 60 2.32 1.67 1.53
CA HIS A 60 2.26 2.48 0.32
C HIS A 60 3.66 2.95 -0.10
N ASP A 61 4.36 3.64 0.79
CA ASP A 61 5.70 4.20 0.51
C ASP A 61 6.71 3.11 0.13
N ARG A 62 6.57 1.93 0.73
CA ARG A 62 7.50 0.82 0.52
C ARG A 62 7.24 0.05 -0.76
N TYR A 63 5.98 -0.24 -1.09
CA TYR A 63 5.64 -1.22 -2.13
C TYR A 63 4.83 -0.65 -3.30
N ILE A 64 4.25 0.54 -3.16
CA ILE A 64 3.32 1.11 -4.13
C ILE A 64 3.87 2.39 -4.74
N ALA A 65 4.38 3.31 -3.94
CA ALA A 65 4.83 4.62 -4.40
C ALA A 65 5.77 4.54 -5.61
N ALA A 66 5.56 5.43 -6.58
CA ALA A 66 6.26 5.40 -7.86
C ALA A 66 7.79 5.49 -7.73
N ASN A 67 8.28 6.17 -6.69
CA ASN A 67 9.68 6.39 -6.40
C ASN A 67 10.30 5.33 -5.45
N SER A 68 9.54 4.31 -5.03
CA SER A 68 10.06 3.27 -4.14
C SER A 68 11.00 2.31 -4.86
N SER A 69 12.17 2.09 -4.27
CA SER A 69 13.15 1.09 -4.77
C SER A 69 12.69 -0.36 -4.60
N THR A 70 11.70 -0.58 -3.71
CA THR A 70 11.10 -1.89 -3.43
C THR A 70 9.68 -2.01 -3.96
N ARG A 71 9.30 -1.17 -4.92
CA ARG A 71 7.98 -1.18 -5.52
C ARG A 71 7.67 -2.52 -6.19
N ILE A 72 6.47 -3.01 -5.98
CA ILE A 72 5.95 -4.19 -6.70
C ILE A 72 5.89 -3.88 -8.18
N ARG A 73 6.46 -4.75 -9.00
CA ARG A 73 6.48 -4.57 -10.45
C ARG A 73 5.08 -4.54 -11.04
N GLY A 74 4.76 -3.44 -11.73
CA GLY A 74 3.49 -3.28 -12.42
C GLY A 74 2.31 -2.87 -11.53
N ILE A 75 2.53 -2.58 -10.24
CA ILE A 75 1.47 -2.04 -9.37
C ILE A 75 1.13 -0.61 -9.78
N GLU A 76 -0.15 -0.27 -9.78
CA GLU A 76 -0.61 1.10 -10.00
C GLU A 76 -0.33 1.98 -8.76
N PRO A 77 0.44 3.09 -8.89
CA PRO A 77 0.91 3.82 -7.73
C PRO A 77 -0.08 4.83 -7.15
N GLU A 78 -0.97 5.37 -7.98
CA GLU A 78 -1.87 6.46 -7.59
C GLU A 78 -3.31 5.99 -7.45
N ILE A 79 -3.86 5.43 -8.53
CA ILE A 79 -5.24 4.96 -8.55
C ILE A 79 -5.24 3.44 -8.40
N VAL A 80 -5.95 2.96 -7.39
CA VAL A 80 -6.00 1.51 -7.12
C VAL A 80 -6.59 0.74 -8.30
N SER A 81 -5.88 -0.29 -8.74
CA SER A 81 -6.42 -1.30 -9.64
C SER A 81 -6.96 -2.48 -8.82
N LEU A 82 -8.27 -2.66 -8.81
CA LEU A 82 -8.94 -3.70 -8.00
C LEU A 82 -8.55 -5.13 -8.43
N SER A 83 -7.97 -5.29 -9.60
CA SER A 83 -7.42 -6.59 -10.04
C SER A 83 -6.08 -6.92 -9.39
N GLN A 84 -5.38 -5.92 -8.86
CA GLN A 84 -4.04 -6.06 -8.28
C GLN A 84 -4.06 -6.20 -6.75
N ILE A 85 -5.19 -5.92 -6.10
CA ILE A 85 -5.33 -5.96 -4.66
C ILE A 85 -6.46 -6.89 -4.23
N ARG A 86 -6.23 -7.63 -3.17
CA ARG A 86 -7.26 -8.44 -2.52
C ARG A 86 -7.14 -8.30 -1.02
N VAL A 87 -8.24 -7.96 -0.37
CA VAL A 87 -8.28 -7.67 1.06
C VAL A 87 -9.40 -8.44 1.72
N SER A 88 -9.11 -9.01 2.88
CA SER A 88 -10.11 -9.71 3.69
C SER A 88 -9.91 -9.43 5.17
N ALA A 89 -10.98 -9.39 5.93
CA ALA A 89 -10.96 -9.29 7.38
C ALA A 89 -12.15 -10.05 7.98
N PRO A 90 -12.05 -10.58 9.21
CA PRO A 90 -13.19 -11.14 9.93
C PRO A 90 -14.36 -10.14 10.04
N GLU A 91 -15.57 -10.65 10.20
CA GLU A 91 -16.81 -9.84 10.25
C GLU A 91 -16.93 -8.90 11.46
N ASP A 92 -16.07 -9.08 12.48
CA ASP A 92 -16.02 -8.19 13.64
C ASP A 92 -15.78 -6.72 13.22
N SER A 93 -16.59 -5.80 13.75
CA SER A 93 -16.57 -4.39 13.37
C SER A 93 -15.21 -3.70 13.58
N VAL A 94 -14.48 -4.08 14.63
CA VAL A 94 -13.14 -3.53 14.90
C VAL A 94 -12.14 -3.96 13.82
N LEU A 95 -12.25 -5.22 13.38
CA LEU A 95 -11.38 -5.79 12.36
C LEU A 95 -11.69 -5.21 10.96
N GLN A 96 -12.99 -5.11 10.62
CA GLN A 96 -13.45 -4.49 9.38
C GLN A 96 -13.01 -3.01 9.30
N ASN A 97 -13.24 -2.24 10.37
CA ASN A 97 -12.86 -0.84 10.43
C ASN A 97 -11.33 -0.64 10.41
N SER A 98 -10.59 -1.54 11.07
CA SER A 98 -9.12 -1.50 11.00
C SER A 98 -8.60 -1.75 9.59
N ALA A 99 -9.17 -2.73 8.88
CA ALA A 99 -8.79 -3.02 7.51
C ALA A 99 -9.11 -1.83 6.57
N GLN A 100 -10.28 -1.21 6.73
CA GLN A 100 -10.63 -0.02 5.95
C GLN A 100 -9.69 1.16 6.23
N ALA A 101 -9.38 1.42 7.50
CA ALA A 101 -8.45 2.47 7.89
C ALA A 101 -7.03 2.23 7.33
N TRP A 102 -6.59 0.97 7.35
CA TRP A 102 -5.32 0.56 6.76
C TRP A 102 -5.30 0.80 5.23
N LEU A 103 -6.41 0.47 4.54
CA LEU A 103 -6.54 0.72 3.11
C LEU A 103 -6.54 2.19 2.73
N GLN A 104 -7.08 3.06 3.58
CA GLN A 104 -7.00 4.51 3.39
C GLN A 104 -5.57 5.04 3.45
N GLY A 105 -4.71 4.40 4.26
CA GLY A 105 -3.28 4.70 4.27
C GLY A 105 -2.56 4.11 3.06
N LEU A 106 -2.96 2.91 2.62
CA LEU A 106 -2.35 2.24 1.48
C LEU A 106 -2.63 2.95 0.15
N TYR A 107 -3.88 3.39 -0.06
CA TYR A 107 -4.30 4.17 -1.22
C TYR A 107 -5.06 5.41 -0.73
N PRO A 108 -4.33 6.47 -0.38
CA PRO A 108 -4.94 7.70 0.13
C PRO A 108 -5.80 8.39 -0.95
N PRO A 109 -6.64 9.34 -0.55
CA PRO A 109 -7.38 10.19 -1.49
C PRO A 109 -6.44 10.88 -2.49
N VAL A 110 -6.85 10.93 -3.74
CA VAL A 110 -6.04 11.45 -4.87
C VAL A 110 -6.65 12.70 -5.52
N GLY A 111 -7.54 13.37 -4.84
CA GLY A 111 -8.20 14.57 -5.34
C GLY A 111 -9.00 14.29 -6.62
N ASN A 112 -8.91 15.19 -7.56
CA ASN A 112 -9.61 15.08 -8.85
C ASN A 112 -9.08 13.95 -9.74
N ALA A 113 -7.91 13.36 -9.43
CA ALA A 113 -7.37 12.24 -10.18
C ALA A 113 -8.21 10.96 -10.03
N ALA A 114 -8.96 10.80 -8.93
CA ALA A 114 -9.88 9.69 -8.73
C ALA A 114 -11.10 9.72 -9.67
N GLY A 115 -11.27 10.78 -10.40
CA GLY A 115 -12.31 10.95 -11.38
C GLY A 115 -13.13 12.22 -11.15
N SER A 116 -13.21 13.00 -12.20
CA SER A 116 -14.23 14.02 -12.39
C SER A 116 -15.01 13.67 -13.64
N GLU A 117 -16.31 13.84 -13.59
CA GLU A 117 -17.21 13.55 -14.71
C GLU A 117 -17.95 14.82 -15.12
N THR A 118 -17.96 15.11 -16.40
CA THR A 118 -18.80 16.19 -16.94
C THR A 118 -20.15 15.59 -17.33
N LEU A 119 -21.17 16.02 -16.62
CA LEU A 119 -22.54 15.58 -16.86
C LEU A 119 -23.08 16.17 -18.17
N ARG A 120 -24.17 15.57 -18.69
CA ARG A 120 -24.80 15.99 -19.94
C ARG A 120 -25.28 17.44 -19.93
N ASN A 121 -25.53 18.02 -18.77
CA ASN A 121 -25.91 19.43 -18.61
C ASN A 121 -24.70 20.39 -18.57
N GLY A 122 -23.47 19.88 -18.75
CA GLY A 122 -22.23 20.66 -18.72
C GLY A 122 -21.65 20.90 -17.33
N SER A 123 -22.32 20.48 -16.25
CA SER A 123 -21.73 20.58 -14.90
C SER A 123 -20.71 19.47 -14.66
N THR A 124 -19.68 19.78 -13.88
CA THR A 124 -18.67 18.80 -13.49
C THR A 124 -18.88 18.39 -12.03
N ILE A 125 -18.83 17.09 -11.78
CA ILE A 125 -18.81 16.50 -10.44
C ILE A 125 -17.50 15.78 -10.23
N SER A 126 -16.96 15.85 -9.01
CA SER A 126 -15.76 15.14 -8.60
C SER A 126 -16.10 14.08 -7.56
N SER A 127 -15.25 13.07 -7.45
CA SER A 127 -15.38 12.05 -6.41
C SER A 127 -15.39 12.70 -5.02
N PRO A 128 -16.29 12.31 -4.11
CA PRO A 128 -16.37 12.88 -2.77
C PRO A 128 -15.13 12.55 -1.93
N LEU A 129 -15.03 13.19 -0.75
CA LEU A 129 -13.94 12.98 0.20
C LEU A 129 -12.54 13.11 -0.44
N ASP A 130 -12.39 14.16 -1.26
CA ASP A 130 -11.13 14.46 -1.95
C ASP A 130 -10.58 13.28 -2.77
N GLY A 131 -11.49 12.61 -3.48
CA GLY A 131 -11.10 11.46 -4.30
C GLY A 131 -10.76 10.20 -3.52
N TYR A 132 -11.51 9.95 -2.44
CA TYR A 132 -11.38 8.72 -1.66
C TYR A 132 -11.56 7.48 -2.54
N GLN A 133 -10.65 6.52 -2.42
CA GLN A 133 -10.62 5.33 -3.25
C GLN A 133 -11.40 4.18 -2.58
N LEU A 134 -12.41 3.66 -3.29
CA LEU A 134 -13.27 2.59 -2.79
C LEU A 134 -12.62 1.22 -3.08
N ILE A 135 -12.14 0.57 -2.03
CA ILE A 135 -11.52 -0.76 -2.11
C ILE A 135 -12.44 -1.76 -1.41
N PRO A 136 -12.97 -2.76 -2.13
CA PRO A 136 -13.81 -3.79 -1.53
C PRO A 136 -13.06 -4.61 -0.49
N LEU A 137 -13.73 -4.86 0.64
CA LEU A 137 -13.24 -5.68 1.73
C LEU A 137 -14.11 -6.94 1.84
N SER A 138 -13.50 -8.11 1.65
CA SER A 138 -14.18 -9.39 1.75
C SER A 138 -14.28 -9.82 3.23
N PRO A 139 -15.48 -10.05 3.77
CA PRO A 139 -15.62 -10.60 5.10
C PRO A 139 -15.17 -12.07 5.12
N VAL A 140 -14.59 -12.47 6.25
CA VAL A 140 -14.26 -13.88 6.52
C VAL A 140 -15.03 -14.28 7.77
N THR A 141 -15.89 -15.27 7.63
CA THR A 141 -16.56 -15.95 8.75
C THR A 141 -15.60 -16.91 9.43
N ALA A 142 -15.54 -16.86 10.74
CA ALA A 142 -14.71 -17.76 11.56
C ALA A 142 -15.32 -19.14 11.66
#